data_4ca218c85dc84896f11175fe20350bb3
#
_entry.id   4ca218c85dc84896f11175fe20350bb3
#
_cell.length_a   1.000
_cell.length_b   1.000
_cell.length_c   1.000
_cell.angle_alpha   90.00
_cell.angle_beta   90.00
_cell.angle_gamma   90.00
#
_symmetry.space_group_name_H-M   'P 1'
#
loop_
_entity.id
_entity.type
_entity.pdbx_description
1 polymer ?
#
loop_
_entity_poly.entity_id
_entity_poly.type
_entity_poly.pdbx_seq_one_letter_code
_entity_poly.pdbx_strand_id
1 'polypeptide(L)'
;MFAENRKARGFTLVELLVVIAIIGILIALLLPAVQSAREAARRMQCSNNLKQMGLALHNYASAHREYFPIGGTGPAKHALFTAMLPYLEQQPLHDDLDLMGAKRTTFQEPHRYSPVPPYVCPSWPHEPVYRGMSLSYQNGALTTYQGIAGAYPTVQPVTSAGHGAIPQNGMFGWEFARRVGDVRDGLSNTLAISEFVQIDLKGGTYTTPPGNVRAWILGATEDTSKGTYAMKVAVHPLNARFDRSADGIPFNHLPFGSFHPGGGHFAAADGSVHFLPDTIAFDVYRYLMTVDGGEIAGIP
;
A
#
# COMPACT_ATOMS: atom_id res chain seq x y z
N MET A 1 70.18 -23.44 20.83
CA MET A 1 68.84 -22.85 20.46
C MET A 1 68.12 -23.93 19.69
N PHE A 2 67.28 -24.76 20.37
CA PHE A 2 66.60 -25.89 19.74
C PHE A 2 65.26 -25.38 19.22
N ALA A 3 65.03 -25.39 17.89
CA ALA A 3 63.77 -25.13 17.28
C ALA A 3 62.84 -26.31 17.50
N GLU A 4 61.80 -26.13 18.28
CA GLU A 4 60.75 -27.11 18.53
C GLU A 4 59.93 -27.30 17.25
N ASN A 5 60.12 -28.44 16.61
CA ASN A 5 59.46 -28.80 15.36
C ASN A 5 58.03 -29.21 15.67
N ARG A 6 57.05 -28.23 15.70
CA ARG A 6 55.64 -28.50 15.86
C ARG A 6 55.14 -29.28 14.63
N LYS A 7 54.94 -30.59 14.80
CA LYS A 7 54.30 -31.44 13.81
C LYS A 7 52.90 -30.90 13.53
N ALA A 8 52.67 -30.36 12.34
CA ALA A 8 51.36 -30.02 11.87
C ALA A 8 50.50 -31.30 11.86
N ARG A 9 49.43 -31.31 12.65
CA ARG A 9 48.42 -32.38 12.61
C ARG A 9 47.65 -32.28 11.30
N GLY A 10 47.74 -33.29 10.44
CA GLY A 10 46.94 -33.37 9.23
C GLY A 10 45.47 -33.63 9.56
N PHE A 11 44.58 -32.95 8.86
CA PHE A 11 43.13 -33.13 9.00
C PHE A 11 42.71 -34.38 8.21
N THR A 12 41.91 -35.26 8.81
CA THR A 12 41.42 -36.45 8.13
C THR A 12 40.16 -36.14 7.29
N LEU A 13 39.97 -36.88 6.23
CA LEU A 13 38.79 -36.72 5.36
C LEU A 13 37.48 -36.92 6.14
N VAL A 14 37.49 -37.85 7.13
CA VAL A 14 36.31 -38.09 7.98
C VAL A 14 35.98 -36.91 8.89
N GLU A 15 36.99 -36.29 9.51
CA GLU A 15 36.79 -35.10 10.33
C GLU A 15 36.19 -33.95 9.52
N LEU A 16 36.65 -33.74 8.29
CA LEU A 16 36.08 -32.75 7.37
C LEU A 16 34.61 -33.07 7.02
N LEU A 17 34.34 -34.34 6.70
CA LEU A 17 32.99 -34.79 6.28
C LEU A 17 31.98 -34.64 7.42
N VAL A 18 32.36 -34.97 8.67
CA VAL A 18 31.47 -34.78 9.83
C VAL A 18 31.18 -33.32 10.08
N VAL A 19 32.17 -32.43 9.97
CA VAL A 19 31.95 -30.98 10.13
C VAL A 19 30.99 -30.41 9.11
N ILE A 20 31.17 -30.71 7.81
CA ILE A 20 30.28 -30.24 6.78
C ILE A 20 28.87 -30.83 6.93
N ALA A 21 28.71 -32.07 7.39
CA ALA A 21 27.40 -32.66 7.66
C ALA A 21 26.69 -31.94 8.80
N ILE A 22 27.38 -31.64 9.90
CA ILE A 22 26.80 -30.87 11.01
C ILE A 22 26.42 -29.46 10.60
N ILE A 23 27.28 -28.76 9.84
CA ILE A 23 26.98 -27.42 9.31
C ILE A 23 25.77 -27.50 8.38
N GLY A 24 25.69 -28.49 7.51
CA GLY A 24 24.56 -28.70 6.60
C GLY A 24 23.25 -28.88 7.34
N ILE A 25 23.23 -29.71 8.39
CA ILE A 25 22.04 -29.91 9.24
C ILE A 25 21.62 -28.59 9.95
N LEU A 26 22.60 -27.89 10.52
CA LEU A 26 22.32 -26.61 11.21
C LEU A 26 21.73 -25.58 10.24
N ILE A 27 22.28 -25.42 9.03
CA ILE A 27 21.78 -24.50 8.02
C ILE A 27 20.38 -24.92 7.56
N ALA A 28 20.14 -26.21 7.32
CA ALA A 28 18.84 -26.71 6.89
C ALA A 28 17.72 -26.44 7.91
N LEU A 29 18.03 -26.45 9.21
CA LEU A 29 17.08 -26.14 10.28
C LEU A 29 16.92 -24.62 10.50
N LEU A 30 18.01 -23.86 10.37
CA LEU A 30 17.99 -22.41 10.64
C LEU A 30 17.37 -21.60 9.49
N LEU A 31 17.56 -22.01 8.23
CA LEU A 31 17.14 -21.21 7.08
C LEU A 31 15.62 -20.95 7.06
N PRO A 32 14.73 -21.96 7.26
CA PRO A 32 13.28 -21.71 7.32
C PRO A 32 12.88 -20.81 8.50
N ALA A 33 13.52 -21.00 9.66
CA ALA A 33 13.22 -20.21 10.85
C ALA A 33 13.61 -18.73 10.67
N VAL A 34 14.78 -18.45 10.09
CA VAL A 34 15.22 -17.08 9.78
C VAL A 34 14.30 -16.41 8.75
N GLN A 35 13.88 -17.12 7.72
CA GLN A 35 12.94 -16.58 6.71
C GLN A 35 11.58 -16.24 7.33
N SER A 36 11.04 -17.11 8.18
CA SER A 36 9.80 -16.84 8.90
C SER A 36 9.92 -15.65 9.84
N ALA A 37 11.02 -15.53 10.58
CA ALA A 37 11.28 -14.39 11.46
C ALA A 37 11.39 -13.07 10.67
N ARG A 38 12.06 -13.08 9.54
CA ARG A 38 12.16 -11.91 8.65
C ARG A 38 10.81 -11.49 8.12
N GLU A 39 9.95 -12.43 7.70
CA GLU A 39 8.62 -12.10 7.22
C GLU A 39 7.73 -11.56 8.34
N ALA A 40 7.81 -12.13 9.54
CA ALA A 40 7.10 -11.59 10.70
C ALA A 40 7.54 -10.14 11.01
N ALA A 41 8.83 -9.84 10.93
CA ALA A 41 9.37 -8.49 11.12
C ALA A 41 8.84 -7.53 10.03
N ARG A 42 8.80 -7.95 8.75
CA ARG A 42 8.22 -7.13 7.67
C ARG A 42 6.73 -6.86 7.88
N ARG A 43 5.96 -7.87 8.30
CA ARG A 43 4.54 -7.71 8.65
C ARG A 43 4.33 -6.68 9.76
N MET A 44 5.11 -6.77 10.84
CA MET A 44 5.06 -5.78 11.91
C MET A 44 5.38 -4.37 11.42
N GLN A 45 6.36 -4.21 10.55
CA GLN A 45 6.71 -2.91 9.97
C GLN A 45 5.59 -2.37 9.08
N CYS A 46 4.95 -3.19 8.22
CA CYS A 46 3.82 -2.77 7.39
C CYS A 46 2.62 -2.36 8.26
N SER A 47 2.32 -3.12 9.32
CA SER A 47 1.31 -2.75 10.32
C SER A 47 1.63 -1.41 11.01
N ASN A 48 2.89 -1.18 11.39
CA ASN A 48 3.32 0.08 11.98
C ASN A 48 3.21 1.25 11.00
N ASN A 49 3.52 1.06 9.72
CA ASN A 49 3.33 2.08 8.68
C ASN A 49 1.85 2.48 8.57
N LEU A 50 0.95 1.51 8.52
CA LEU A 50 -0.49 1.77 8.51
C LEU A 50 -0.96 2.45 9.79
N LYS A 51 -0.41 2.07 10.96
CA LYS A 51 -0.70 2.76 12.23
C LYS A 51 -0.29 4.22 12.20
N GLN A 52 0.90 4.54 11.67
CA GLN A 52 1.35 5.93 11.49
C GLN A 52 0.42 6.70 10.54
N MET A 53 0.01 6.09 9.42
CA MET A 53 -0.95 6.70 8.49
C MET A 53 -2.33 6.90 9.13
N GLY A 54 -2.82 5.95 9.92
CA GLY A 54 -4.06 6.09 10.69
C GLY A 54 -4.01 7.25 11.68
N LEU A 55 -2.90 7.38 12.42
CA LEU A 55 -2.68 8.54 13.32
C LEU A 55 -2.60 9.86 12.54
N ALA A 56 -1.94 9.86 11.39
CA ALA A 56 -1.86 11.03 10.52
C ALA A 56 -3.23 11.47 10.01
N LEU A 57 -4.13 10.54 9.69
CA LEU A 57 -5.52 10.84 9.32
C LEU A 57 -6.27 11.54 10.45
N HIS A 58 -6.15 11.05 11.69
CA HIS A 58 -6.80 11.67 12.85
C HIS A 58 -6.23 13.05 13.18
N ASN A 59 -4.91 13.21 13.11
CA ASN A 59 -4.27 14.50 13.32
C ASN A 59 -4.70 15.51 12.24
N TYR A 60 -4.79 15.06 10.98
CA TYR A 60 -5.34 15.86 9.89
C TYR A 60 -6.80 16.27 10.20
N ALA A 61 -7.66 15.33 10.55
CA ALA A 61 -9.07 15.61 10.84
C ALA A 61 -9.22 16.58 12.00
N SER A 62 -8.43 16.45 13.06
CA SER A 62 -8.41 17.36 14.21
C SER A 62 -8.05 18.80 13.81
N ALA A 63 -7.11 18.97 12.87
CA ALA A 63 -6.70 20.29 12.37
C ALA A 63 -7.68 20.86 11.33
N HIS A 64 -8.51 20.03 10.69
CA HIS A 64 -9.39 20.38 9.57
C HIS A 64 -10.89 20.22 9.89
N ARG A 65 -11.33 20.63 11.08
CA ARG A 65 -12.76 20.64 11.50
C ARG A 65 -13.43 19.27 11.36
N GLU A 66 -12.73 18.22 11.74
CA GLU A 66 -13.18 16.82 11.67
C GLU A 66 -13.35 16.26 10.25
N TYR A 67 -12.76 16.89 9.22
CA TYR A 67 -12.77 16.33 7.86
C TYR A 67 -11.50 15.54 7.60
N PHE A 68 -11.67 14.35 7.05
CA PHE A 68 -10.56 13.55 6.49
C PHE A 68 -10.08 14.14 5.16
N PRO A 69 -8.84 13.81 4.73
CA PRO A 69 -8.33 14.27 3.44
C PRO A 69 -9.21 13.84 2.26
N ILE A 70 -9.18 14.62 1.18
CA ILE A 70 -9.80 14.23 -0.09
C ILE A 70 -9.01 13.07 -0.70
N GLY A 71 -9.69 12.01 -1.15
CA GLY A 71 -9.06 10.83 -1.76
C GLY A 71 -8.49 11.09 -3.14
N GLY A 72 -9.21 11.84 -3.95
CA GLY A 72 -8.79 12.27 -5.29
C GLY A 72 -9.50 13.53 -5.70
N THR A 73 -8.84 14.36 -6.48
CA THR A 73 -9.39 15.61 -7.00
C THR A 73 -8.92 15.81 -8.42
N GLY A 74 -9.54 16.74 -9.15
CA GLY A 74 -9.33 17.01 -10.57
C GLY A 74 -7.89 16.97 -11.07
N PRO A 75 -7.65 17.20 -12.36
CA PRO A 75 -6.43 16.73 -13.03
C PRO A 75 -5.13 17.06 -12.29
N ALA A 76 -4.33 16.03 -12.01
CA ALA A 76 -2.98 16.07 -11.44
C ALA A 76 -2.84 16.86 -10.13
N LYS A 77 -3.90 16.96 -9.33
CA LYS A 77 -3.85 17.64 -8.03
C LYS A 77 -3.39 16.70 -6.91
N HIS A 78 -2.93 17.30 -5.84
CA HIS A 78 -2.59 16.61 -4.60
C HIS A 78 -3.83 15.97 -3.96
N ALA A 79 -3.61 14.89 -3.21
CA ALA A 79 -4.68 14.14 -2.56
C ALA A 79 -4.20 13.55 -1.23
N LEU A 80 -4.80 12.45 -0.81
CA LEU A 80 -4.65 11.76 0.45
C LEU A 80 -3.20 11.74 1.00
N PHE A 81 -2.26 11.19 0.25
CA PHE A 81 -0.88 10.99 0.75
C PHE A 81 -0.12 12.30 0.92
N THR A 82 -0.35 13.28 0.06
CA THR A 82 0.26 14.61 0.21
C THR A 82 -0.29 15.35 1.45
N ALA A 83 -1.60 15.24 1.70
CA ALA A 83 -2.24 15.87 2.85
C ALA A 83 -1.77 15.29 4.20
N MET A 84 -1.30 14.04 4.21
CA MET A 84 -0.80 13.40 5.44
C MET A 84 0.66 13.74 5.78
N LEU A 85 1.45 14.30 4.86
CA LEU A 85 2.89 14.57 5.06
C LEU A 85 3.19 15.34 6.35
N PRO A 86 2.48 16.45 6.69
CA PRO A 86 2.76 17.21 7.91
C PRO A 86 2.64 16.36 9.18
N TYR A 87 1.78 15.35 9.16
CA TYR A 87 1.47 14.47 10.29
C TYR A 87 2.31 13.18 10.31
N LEU A 88 3.23 13.05 9.35
CA LEU A 88 4.21 11.96 9.23
C LEU A 88 5.65 12.48 9.36
N GLU A 89 5.83 13.61 10.06
CA GLU A 89 7.14 14.26 10.25
C GLU A 89 7.80 14.69 8.92
N GLN A 90 7.00 14.90 7.86
CA GLN A 90 7.44 15.33 6.54
C GLN A 90 7.00 16.78 6.23
N GLN A 91 6.89 17.62 7.26
CA GLN A 91 6.51 19.03 7.11
C GLN A 91 7.43 19.78 6.11
N PRO A 92 8.78 19.66 6.15
CA PRO A 92 9.63 20.35 5.19
C PRO A 92 9.33 19.95 3.74
N LEU A 93 9.11 18.64 3.50
CA LEU A 93 8.74 18.16 2.16
C LEU A 93 7.37 18.71 1.72
N HIS A 94 6.41 18.80 2.63
CA HIS A 94 5.08 19.37 2.34
C HIS A 94 5.18 20.86 1.99
N ASP A 95 5.96 21.65 2.73
CA ASP A 95 6.08 23.10 2.55
C ASP A 95 6.79 23.46 1.23
N ASP A 96 7.64 22.56 0.73
CA ASP A 96 8.30 22.72 -0.55
C ASP A 96 7.38 22.41 -1.75
N LEU A 97 6.19 21.83 -1.53
CA LEU A 97 5.24 21.51 -2.59
C LEU A 97 4.37 22.70 -2.95
N ASP A 98 4.24 22.96 -4.25
CA ASP A 98 3.28 23.94 -4.77
C ASP A 98 1.86 23.32 -4.81
N LEU A 99 1.17 23.37 -3.67
CA LEU A 99 -0.16 22.77 -3.51
C LEU A 99 -1.27 23.56 -4.20
N MET A 100 -1.06 24.86 -4.44
CA MET A 100 -2.07 25.79 -4.95
C MET A 100 -1.78 26.31 -6.36
N GLY A 101 -0.57 26.08 -6.86
CA GLY A 101 -0.10 26.66 -8.10
C GLY A 101 -0.60 25.96 -9.37
N ALA A 102 -0.33 26.60 -10.52
CA ALA A 102 -0.64 26.06 -11.82
C ALA A 102 0.27 24.89 -12.26
N LYS A 103 1.32 24.61 -11.50
CA LYS A 103 2.21 23.48 -11.76
C LYS A 103 1.55 22.20 -11.30
N ARG A 104 1.30 21.32 -12.25
CA ARG A 104 0.74 20.00 -11.99
C ARG A 104 1.71 19.17 -11.15
N THR A 105 1.18 18.40 -10.20
CA THR A 105 1.95 17.53 -9.30
C THR A 105 2.92 16.59 -9.99
N THR A 106 2.60 16.17 -11.22
CA THR A 106 3.46 15.31 -12.05
C THR A 106 4.84 15.89 -12.33
N PHE A 107 4.99 17.21 -12.24
CA PHE A 107 6.23 17.91 -12.60
C PHE A 107 6.91 18.61 -11.42
N GLN A 108 6.53 18.29 -10.18
CA GLN A 108 7.20 18.87 -9.00
C GLN A 108 8.53 18.14 -8.73
N GLU A 109 9.53 18.45 -9.55
CA GLU A 109 10.89 17.99 -9.33
C GLU A 109 11.64 18.99 -8.44
N PRO A 110 12.50 18.49 -7.52
CA PRO A 110 12.88 17.09 -7.30
C PRO A 110 11.95 16.31 -6.36
N HIS A 111 10.98 16.96 -5.74
CA HIS A 111 10.18 16.44 -4.60
C HIS A 111 9.40 15.16 -4.91
N ARG A 112 8.95 14.99 -6.16
CA ARG A 112 8.29 13.77 -6.61
C ARG A 112 9.11 12.48 -6.43
N TYR A 113 10.43 12.60 -6.34
CA TYR A 113 11.36 11.49 -6.16
C TYR A 113 11.80 11.29 -4.71
N SER A 114 11.26 12.06 -3.78
CA SER A 114 11.56 11.94 -2.35
C SER A 114 10.77 10.77 -1.76
N PRO A 115 11.41 9.69 -1.33
CA PRO A 115 10.71 8.58 -0.72
C PRO A 115 10.19 8.98 0.67
N VAL A 116 8.98 8.57 0.99
CA VAL A 116 8.37 8.71 2.32
C VAL A 116 8.32 7.31 2.94
N PRO A 117 9.17 6.99 3.93
CA PRO A 117 9.34 5.63 4.42
C PRO A 117 8.04 4.90 4.81
N PRO A 118 7.07 5.53 5.51
CA PRO A 118 5.80 4.89 5.82
C PRO A 118 4.94 4.52 4.61
N TYR A 119 5.21 5.05 3.42
CA TYR A 119 4.40 4.78 2.22
C TYR A 119 4.81 3.54 1.45
N VAL A 120 5.86 2.84 1.87
CA VAL A 120 6.31 1.62 1.20
C VAL A 120 6.36 0.46 2.20
N CYS A 121 5.64 -0.61 1.89
CA CYS A 121 5.72 -1.85 2.67
C CYS A 121 7.07 -2.54 2.42
N PRO A 122 7.83 -2.94 3.47
CA PRO A 122 9.14 -3.58 3.31
C PRO A 122 9.09 -4.99 2.69
N SER A 123 7.91 -5.58 2.50
CA SER A 123 7.73 -6.79 1.69
C SER A 123 7.65 -6.50 0.18
N TRP A 124 7.62 -5.22 -0.21
CA TRP A 124 7.77 -4.79 -1.59
C TRP A 124 9.17 -5.10 -2.11
N PRO A 125 9.34 -5.96 -3.13
CA PRO A 125 10.67 -6.44 -3.53
C PRO A 125 11.36 -5.57 -4.59
N HIS A 126 10.78 -4.43 -4.96
CA HIS A 126 11.28 -3.57 -6.02
C HIS A 126 11.76 -2.22 -5.50
N GLU A 127 12.44 -1.47 -6.33
CA GLU A 127 12.90 -0.12 -6.00
C GLU A 127 11.72 0.80 -5.68
N PRO A 128 11.82 1.63 -4.64
CA PRO A 128 10.75 2.54 -4.24
C PRO A 128 10.68 3.81 -5.09
N VAL A 129 11.67 4.06 -5.96
CA VAL A 129 11.74 5.28 -6.78
C VAL A 129 12.00 4.93 -8.23
N TYR A 130 11.12 5.37 -9.12
CA TYR A 130 11.25 5.17 -10.57
C TYR A 130 11.55 6.48 -11.28
N ARG A 131 12.50 6.44 -12.23
CA ARG A 131 12.96 7.60 -13.02
C ARG A 131 13.12 7.21 -14.49
N GLY A 132 12.96 8.18 -15.38
CA GLY A 132 13.23 7.98 -16.82
C GLY A 132 12.24 7.12 -17.56
N MET A 133 11.05 6.88 -16.96
CA MET A 133 9.97 6.17 -17.61
C MET A 133 9.30 7.05 -18.66
N SER A 134 8.80 6.42 -19.75
CA SER A 134 8.21 7.13 -20.89
C SER A 134 6.93 7.90 -20.54
N LEU A 135 6.16 7.40 -19.57
CA LEU A 135 4.94 8.06 -19.13
C LEU A 135 5.16 8.79 -17.80
N SER A 136 4.76 10.03 -17.72
CA SER A 136 5.00 10.90 -16.56
C SER A 136 4.51 10.30 -15.26
N TYR A 137 3.33 9.69 -15.25
CA TYR A 137 2.71 9.06 -14.06
C TYR A 137 3.44 7.80 -13.55
N GLN A 138 4.39 7.28 -14.33
CA GLN A 138 5.21 6.13 -13.93
C GLN A 138 6.46 6.55 -13.16
N ASN A 139 6.76 7.85 -13.09
CA ASN A 139 7.96 8.38 -12.45
C ASN A 139 7.63 8.93 -11.06
N GLY A 140 8.53 8.72 -10.12
CA GLY A 140 8.46 9.27 -8.76
C GLY A 140 8.71 8.22 -7.68
N ALA A 141 8.66 8.67 -6.44
CA ALA A 141 8.71 7.82 -5.26
C ALA A 141 7.32 7.19 -5.02
N LEU A 142 7.27 5.88 -4.96
CA LEU A 142 6.05 5.09 -4.97
C LEU A 142 5.37 5.02 -3.60
N THR A 143 4.07 4.69 -3.62
CA THR A 143 3.36 4.18 -2.45
C THR A 143 2.77 2.79 -2.75
N THR A 144 2.92 1.86 -1.81
CA THR A 144 2.31 0.53 -1.83
C THR A 144 1.05 0.48 -0.97
N TYR A 145 0.47 1.62 -0.67
CA TYR A 145 -0.78 1.76 0.07
C TYR A 145 -1.77 2.58 -0.75
N GLN A 146 -3.07 2.34 -0.53
CA GLN A 146 -4.15 3.06 -1.18
C GLN A 146 -5.28 3.34 -0.19
N GLY A 147 -5.90 4.50 -0.34
CA GLY A 147 -7.15 4.82 0.31
C GLY A 147 -8.31 4.00 -0.25
N ILE A 148 -9.37 3.87 0.51
CA ILE A 148 -10.56 3.08 0.16
C ILE A 148 -11.67 4.03 -0.27
N ALA A 149 -12.05 3.93 -1.55
CA ALA A 149 -13.09 4.76 -2.17
C ALA A 149 -14.50 4.14 -2.05
N GLY A 150 -14.59 2.93 -1.50
CA GLY A 150 -15.84 2.23 -1.28
C GLY A 150 -15.97 0.94 -2.07
N ALA A 151 -17.21 0.42 -2.14
CA ALA A 151 -17.56 -0.83 -2.79
C ALA A 151 -18.90 -0.73 -3.55
N TYR A 152 -19.14 -1.68 -4.47
CA TYR A 152 -20.44 -1.84 -5.13
C TYR A 152 -21.31 -2.88 -4.38
N PRO A 153 -22.66 -2.77 -4.46
CA PRO A 153 -23.42 -1.79 -5.23
C PRO A 153 -23.48 -0.39 -4.60
N THR A 154 -23.68 0.63 -5.41
CA THR A 154 -23.87 2.02 -4.99
C THR A 154 -24.86 2.75 -5.86
N VAL A 155 -25.50 3.80 -5.33
CA VAL A 155 -26.61 4.48 -6.00
C VAL A 155 -26.14 5.50 -7.04
N GLN A 156 -25.04 6.21 -6.76
CA GLN A 156 -24.56 7.29 -7.63
C GLN A 156 -23.02 7.29 -7.74
N PRO A 157 -22.44 6.39 -8.54
CA PRO A 157 -21.00 6.40 -8.73
C PRO A 157 -20.56 7.60 -9.58
N VAL A 158 -19.38 8.13 -9.30
CA VAL A 158 -18.71 9.06 -10.22
C VAL A 158 -18.20 8.27 -11.42
N THR A 159 -18.71 8.58 -12.59
CA THR A 159 -18.24 7.95 -13.84
C THR A 159 -16.81 8.38 -14.17
N SER A 160 -16.05 7.43 -14.68
CA SER A 160 -14.65 7.62 -15.09
C SER A 160 -14.47 7.02 -16.48
N ALA A 161 -14.01 7.83 -17.43
CA ALA A 161 -13.77 7.36 -18.78
C ALA A 161 -12.59 6.38 -18.82
N GLY A 162 -12.88 5.09 -19.01
CA GLY A 162 -11.86 4.03 -19.15
C GLY A 162 -11.17 3.58 -17.87
N HIS A 163 -11.36 4.25 -16.70
CA HIS A 163 -10.69 3.91 -15.46
C HIS A 163 -11.57 3.17 -14.44
N GLY A 164 -12.86 3.02 -14.70
CA GLY A 164 -13.83 2.43 -13.78
C GLY A 164 -14.45 3.46 -12.82
N ALA A 165 -15.76 3.35 -12.61
CA ALA A 165 -16.52 4.31 -11.81
C ALA A 165 -16.13 4.22 -10.30
N ILE A 166 -16.31 5.33 -9.59
CA ILE A 166 -15.96 5.47 -8.17
C ILE A 166 -17.27 5.55 -7.38
N PRO A 167 -17.53 4.62 -6.42
CA PRO A 167 -18.84 4.53 -5.75
C PRO A 167 -19.13 5.67 -4.77
N GLN A 168 -18.15 6.39 -4.27
CA GLN A 168 -18.28 7.50 -3.33
C GLN A 168 -18.84 7.13 -1.92
N ASN A 169 -18.98 5.85 -1.61
CA ASN A 169 -19.50 5.35 -0.33
C ASN A 169 -18.41 4.84 0.62
N GLY A 170 -17.13 5.02 0.28
CA GLY A 170 -15.99 4.69 1.15
C GLY A 170 -15.49 5.87 1.97
N MET A 171 -14.37 5.64 2.65
CA MET A 171 -13.72 6.68 3.47
C MET A 171 -13.25 7.86 2.64
N PHE A 172 -12.76 7.63 1.43
CA PHE A 172 -12.22 8.68 0.56
C PHE A 172 -13.05 8.80 -0.70
N GLY A 173 -13.29 10.02 -1.12
CA GLY A 173 -14.10 10.32 -2.29
C GLY A 173 -13.38 11.16 -3.34
N TRP A 174 -13.97 11.22 -4.52
CA TRP A 174 -13.57 12.11 -5.59
C TRP A 174 -14.13 13.51 -5.35
N GLU A 175 -13.26 14.50 -5.18
CA GLU A 175 -13.60 15.91 -4.99
C GLU A 175 -14.44 16.24 -3.75
N PHE A 176 -14.51 15.33 -2.78
CA PHE A 176 -15.11 15.64 -1.49
C PHE A 176 -14.31 15.07 -0.32
N ALA A 177 -14.38 15.76 0.81
CA ALA A 177 -13.83 15.34 2.08
C ALA A 177 -14.96 14.77 2.96
N ARG A 178 -14.72 13.63 3.62
CA ARG A 178 -15.68 13.02 4.55
C ARG A 178 -15.45 13.56 5.96
N ARG A 179 -16.51 13.89 6.65
CA ARG A 179 -16.46 14.24 8.05
C ARG A 179 -16.43 12.99 8.92
N VAL A 180 -15.78 13.06 10.07
CA VAL A 180 -15.74 11.95 11.04
C VAL A 180 -17.14 11.44 11.39
N GLY A 181 -18.10 12.34 11.61
CA GLY A 181 -19.49 12.01 11.89
C GLY A 181 -20.31 11.39 10.75
N ASP A 182 -19.77 11.37 9.51
CA ASP A 182 -20.43 10.74 8.36
C ASP A 182 -20.14 9.23 8.25
N VAL A 183 -19.25 8.70 9.10
CA VAL A 183 -18.90 7.28 9.15
C VAL A 183 -19.88 6.56 10.08
N ARG A 184 -21.08 6.25 9.56
CA ARG A 184 -22.21 5.74 10.36
C ARG A 184 -22.07 4.30 10.78
N ASP A 185 -21.35 3.49 10.02
CA ASP A 185 -21.07 2.07 10.35
C ASP A 185 -20.05 1.94 11.49
N GLY A 186 -19.49 3.09 11.93
CA GLY A 186 -18.50 3.21 13.00
C GLY A 186 -17.07 3.21 12.51
N LEU A 187 -16.25 4.08 13.10
CA LEU A 187 -14.85 4.23 12.69
C LEU A 187 -14.02 2.95 12.84
N SER A 188 -14.33 2.10 13.82
CA SER A 188 -13.65 0.82 14.06
C SER A 188 -14.09 -0.30 13.13
N ASN A 189 -15.21 -0.14 12.41
CA ASN A 189 -15.75 -1.13 11.49
C ASN A 189 -15.56 -0.71 10.01
N THR A 190 -15.02 0.48 9.76
CA THR A 190 -14.84 1.00 8.40
C THR A 190 -13.35 1.07 8.09
N LEU A 191 -12.94 0.43 7.01
CA LEU A 191 -11.55 0.43 6.55
C LEU A 191 -11.24 1.70 5.77
N ALA A 192 -10.07 2.29 6.03
CA ALA A 192 -9.65 3.55 5.43
C ALA A 192 -8.49 3.39 4.44
N ILE A 193 -7.41 2.74 4.84
CA ILE A 193 -6.21 2.54 4.01
C ILE A 193 -5.85 1.07 3.99
N SER A 194 -5.41 0.58 2.84
CA SER A 194 -4.96 -0.79 2.64
C SER A 194 -3.62 -0.86 1.95
N GLU A 195 -2.91 -1.96 2.14
CA GLU A 195 -1.85 -2.39 1.23
C GLU A 195 -2.41 -2.55 -0.19
N PHE A 196 -1.61 -2.15 -1.18
CA PHE A 196 -1.98 -2.21 -2.58
C PHE A 196 -0.81 -2.64 -3.43
N VAL A 197 -0.93 -3.81 -3.99
CA VAL A 197 -0.05 -4.38 -4.99
C VAL A 197 -0.88 -5.30 -5.87
N GLN A 198 -0.84 -5.10 -7.17
CA GLN A 198 -1.44 -6.07 -8.08
C GLN A 198 -0.42 -7.13 -8.48
N ILE A 199 -0.75 -8.38 -8.25
CA ILE A 199 -0.04 -9.55 -8.74
C ILE A 199 -0.85 -10.13 -9.90
N ASP A 200 -0.23 -10.33 -11.06
CA ASP A 200 -0.94 -10.88 -12.23
C ASP A 200 -1.24 -12.39 -12.07
N LEU A 201 -2.02 -12.94 -12.98
CA LEU A 201 -2.43 -14.35 -12.98
C LEU A 201 -1.25 -15.32 -13.08
N LYS A 202 -0.15 -14.90 -13.68
CA LYS A 202 1.08 -15.69 -13.86
C LYS A 202 2.05 -15.54 -12.69
N GLY A 203 1.66 -14.80 -11.64
CA GLY A 203 2.49 -14.58 -10.46
C GLY A 203 3.53 -13.46 -10.61
N GLY A 204 3.57 -12.80 -11.77
CA GLY A 204 4.38 -11.62 -12.00
C GLY A 204 3.73 -10.36 -11.43
N THR A 205 4.50 -9.29 -11.34
CA THR A 205 3.98 -7.95 -11.04
C THR A 205 3.69 -7.24 -12.35
N TYR A 206 2.47 -6.70 -12.47
CA TYR A 206 2.04 -6.05 -13.70
C TYR A 206 2.83 -4.77 -13.96
N THR A 207 3.41 -4.68 -15.15
CA THR A 207 4.02 -3.49 -15.79
C THR A 207 4.98 -2.64 -14.95
N THR A 208 5.31 -1.47 -15.45
CA THR A 208 6.22 -0.49 -14.86
C THR A 208 5.43 0.75 -14.40
N PRO A 209 5.49 1.13 -13.12
CA PRO A 209 6.09 0.38 -12.01
C PRO A 209 5.37 -0.94 -11.71
N PRO A 210 6.09 -1.95 -11.19
CA PRO A 210 5.50 -3.25 -10.86
C PRO A 210 4.28 -3.11 -9.94
N GLY A 211 3.31 -4.03 -10.04
CA GLY A 211 2.13 -4.03 -9.18
C GLY A 211 1.16 -2.87 -9.38
N ASN A 212 1.26 -2.12 -10.47
CA ASN A 212 0.45 -0.91 -10.72
C ASN A 212 0.50 0.16 -9.62
N VAL A 213 1.51 0.11 -8.75
CA VAL A 213 1.76 1.18 -7.76
C VAL A 213 2.12 2.49 -8.46
N ARG A 214 1.87 3.60 -7.81
CA ARG A 214 2.12 4.94 -8.37
C ARG A 214 2.85 5.82 -7.35
N ALA A 215 3.38 6.94 -7.83
CA ALA A 215 4.02 7.90 -6.95
C ALA A 215 3.02 8.47 -5.94
N TRP A 216 3.43 8.54 -4.68
CA TRP A 216 2.60 9.03 -3.57
C TRP A 216 2.08 10.46 -3.79
N ILE A 217 2.82 11.27 -4.54
CA ILE A 217 2.46 12.66 -4.82
C ILE A 217 1.25 12.78 -5.78
N LEU A 218 0.94 11.72 -6.51
CA LEU A 218 -0.13 11.73 -7.51
C LEU A 218 -1.48 11.42 -6.85
N GLY A 219 -2.43 12.35 -6.97
CA GLY A 219 -3.81 12.11 -6.53
C GLY A 219 -4.67 11.49 -7.62
N ALA A 220 -4.53 11.97 -8.87
CA ALA A 220 -5.34 11.55 -10.00
C ALA A 220 -4.60 11.66 -11.33
N THR A 221 -5.20 11.15 -12.41
CA THR A 221 -4.73 11.30 -13.79
C THR A 221 -4.64 12.78 -14.20
N GLU A 222 -3.75 13.09 -15.13
CA GLU A 222 -3.53 14.45 -15.65
C GLU A 222 -4.70 14.98 -16.52
N ASP A 223 -5.53 14.09 -16.98
CA ASP A 223 -6.70 14.37 -17.82
C ASP A 223 -8.01 14.34 -17.01
N THR A 224 -9.12 14.53 -17.71
CA THR A 224 -10.46 14.50 -17.12
C THR A 224 -11.01 13.09 -16.91
N SER A 225 -10.22 12.05 -17.15
CA SER A 225 -10.66 10.64 -17.11
C SER A 225 -10.94 10.09 -15.71
N LYS A 226 -10.57 10.85 -14.64
CA LYS A 226 -10.81 10.50 -13.23
C LYS A 226 -10.19 9.15 -12.80
N GLY A 227 -9.03 8.80 -13.34
CA GLY A 227 -8.22 7.71 -12.80
C GLY A 227 -7.60 8.13 -11.46
N THR A 228 -7.79 7.33 -10.41
CA THR A 228 -7.28 7.68 -9.07
C THR A 228 -5.97 6.95 -8.77
N TYR A 229 -4.96 7.72 -8.37
CA TYR A 229 -3.66 7.17 -7.99
C TYR A 229 -3.50 6.99 -6.47
N ALA A 230 -4.37 7.63 -5.68
CA ALA A 230 -4.30 7.61 -4.23
C ALA A 230 -5.39 6.75 -3.55
N MET A 231 -6.36 6.24 -4.31
CA MET A 231 -7.43 5.40 -3.77
C MET A 231 -7.91 4.35 -4.77
N LYS A 232 -8.52 3.26 -4.27
CA LYS A 232 -9.09 2.17 -5.07
C LYS A 232 -10.49 1.78 -4.58
N VAL A 233 -11.19 1.03 -5.43
CA VAL A 233 -12.56 0.54 -5.19
C VAL A 233 -12.53 -0.97 -4.95
N ALA A 234 -13.22 -1.45 -3.93
CA ALA A 234 -13.34 -2.87 -3.64
C ALA A 234 -14.36 -3.55 -4.56
N VAL A 235 -13.93 -3.90 -5.77
CA VAL A 235 -14.73 -4.62 -6.79
C VAL A 235 -14.39 -6.09 -6.82
N HIS A 236 -13.20 -6.45 -6.39
CA HIS A 236 -12.65 -7.81 -6.43
C HIS A 236 -12.19 -8.25 -5.04
N PRO A 237 -12.13 -9.55 -4.76
CA PRO A 237 -11.56 -10.07 -3.52
C PRO A 237 -10.12 -9.60 -3.30
N LEU A 238 -9.70 -9.59 -2.03
CA LEU A 238 -8.34 -9.32 -1.64
C LEU A 238 -7.38 -10.32 -2.31
N ASN A 239 -6.23 -9.84 -2.79
CA ASN A 239 -5.22 -10.64 -3.50
C ASN A 239 -5.72 -11.31 -4.79
N ALA A 240 -6.86 -10.88 -5.34
CA ALA A 240 -7.35 -11.41 -6.60
C ALA A 240 -6.33 -11.19 -7.73
N ARG A 241 -6.13 -12.22 -8.55
CA ARG A 241 -5.14 -12.22 -9.63
C ARG A 241 -5.85 -12.16 -10.97
N PHE A 242 -5.44 -11.23 -11.81
CA PHE A 242 -6.00 -11.01 -13.13
C PHE A 242 -4.89 -10.81 -14.15
N ASP A 243 -5.13 -11.22 -15.38
CA ASP A 243 -4.43 -10.66 -16.54
C ASP A 243 -5.15 -9.36 -16.91
N ARG A 244 -4.67 -8.24 -16.40
CA ARG A 244 -5.35 -6.95 -16.58
C ARG A 244 -5.66 -6.63 -18.03
N SER A 245 -4.76 -6.99 -18.95
CA SER A 245 -4.92 -6.72 -20.38
C SER A 245 -6.01 -7.57 -21.01
N ALA A 246 -6.06 -8.86 -20.66
CA ALA A 246 -7.05 -9.80 -21.18
C ALA A 246 -8.43 -9.62 -20.51
N ASP A 247 -8.43 -9.36 -19.19
CA ASP A 247 -9.66 -9.29 -18.40
C ASP A 247 -10.30 -7.89 -18.42
N GLY A 248 -9.63 -6.88 -19.01
CA GLY A 248 -10.15 -5.52 -19.16
C GLY A 248 -10.39 -4.80 -17.84
N ILE A 249 -9.65 -5.13 -16.76
CA ILE A 249 -9.87 -4.56 -15.43
C ILE A 249 -9.53 -3.07 -15.42
N PRO A 250 -10.50 -2.19 -15.11
CA PRO A 250 -10.27 -0.75 -15.02
C PRO A 250 -9.29 -0.40 -13.90
N PHE A 251 -8.53 0.68 -14.06
CA PHE A 251 -7.47 1.07 -13.12
C PHE A 251 -7.98 1.35 -11.70
N ASN A 252 -9.14 1.99 -11.55
CA ASN A 252 -9.73 2.28 -10.23
C ASN A 252 -10.23 1.00 -9.52
N HIS A 253 -10.51 -0.05 -10.29
CA HIS A 253 -11.05 -1.34 -9.83
C HIS A 253 -9.98 -2.41 -9.61
N LEU A 254 -8.70 -2.06 -9.70
CA LEU A 254 -7.63 -2.99 -9.39
C LEU A 254 -7.78 -3.48 -7.94
N PRO A 255 -7.64 -4.80 -7.68
CA PRO A 255 -7.82 -5.36 -6.35
C PRO A 255 -6.80 -4.81 -5.37
N PHE A 256 -7.20 -4.66 -4.11
CA PHE A 256 -6.23 -4.53 -3.03
C PHE A 256 -5.44 -5.83 -2.91
N GLY A 257 -4.18 -5.72 -2.54
CA GLY A 257 -3.31 -6.87 -2.45
C GLY A 257 -2.03 -6.57 -1.69
N SER A 258 -1.36 -7.65 -1.28
CA SER A 258 -0.15 -7.61 -0.48
C SER A 258 0.79 -8.74 -0.90
N PHE A 259 2.09 -8.56 -0.62
CA PHE A 259 3.07 -9.65 -0.71
C PHE A 259 3.12 -10.53 0.55
N HIS A 260 2.34 -10.18 1.58
CA HIS A 260 2.26 -11.03 2.77
C HIS A 260 1.47 -12.30 2.49
N PRO A 261 1.97 -13.48 2.88
CA PRO A 261 1.23 -14.72 2.70
C PRO A 261 -0.12 -14.70 3.45
N GLY A 262 -1.19 -15.07 2.75
CA GLY A 262 -2.51 -15.34 3.31
C GLY A 262 -3.40 -14.13 3.58
N GLY A 263 -3.03 -12.91 3.14
CA GLY A 263 -3.89 -11.75 3.31
C GLY A 263 -3.15 -10.42 3.17
N GLY A 264 -3.72 -9.35 3.73
CA GLY A 264 -3.15 -8.01 3.72
C GLY A 264 -3.55 -7.17 4.92
N HIS A 265 -2.78 -6.13 5.22
CA HIS A 265 -3.06 -5.22 6.31
C HIS A 265 -3.94 -4.06 5.87
N PHE A 266 -4.83 -3.66 6.77
CA PHE A 266 -5.75 -2.56 6.62
C PHE A 266 -5.74 -1.68 7.86
N ALA A 267 -5.73 -0.37 7.68
CA ALA A 267 -6.05 0.56 8.75
C ALA A 267 -7.54 0.87 8.71
N ALA A 268 -8.23 0.72 9.84
CA ALA A 268 -9.59 1.20 10.02
C ALA A 268 -9.63 2.72 10.21
N ALA A 269 -10.80 3.30 10.10
CA ALA A 269 -10.99 4.74 10.22
C ALA A 269 -10.71 5.29 11.62
N ASP A 270 -10.68 4.44 12.66
CA ASP A 270 -10.25 4.79 14.02
C ASP A 270 -8.73 4.71 14.23
N GLY A 271 -7.98 4.33 13.16
CA GLY A 271 -6.54 4.13 13.20
C GLY A 271 -6.08 2.79 13.80
N SER A 272 -6.98 1.86 14.10
CA SER A 272 -6.61 0.46 14.38
C SER A 272 -6.12 -0.23 13.11
N VAL A 273 -5.27 -1.25 13.24
CA VAL A 273 -4.72 -1.98 12.09
C VAL A 273 -5.05 -3.46 12.23
N HIS A 274 -5.61 -4.04 11.17
CA HIS A 274 -6.07 -5.41 11.10
C HIS A 274 -5.42 -6.14 9.93
N PHE A 275 -5.16 -7.43 10.10
CA PHE A 275 -4.75 -8.32 9.02
C PHE A 275 -5.97 -9.10 8.54
N LEU A 276 -6.44 -8.82 7.34
CA LEU A 276 -7.56 -9.54 6.75
C LEU A 276 -7.03 -10.72 5.93
N PRO A 277 -7.57 -11.94 6.16
CA PRO A 277 -7.23 -13.09 5.33
C PRO A 277 -7.80 -12.93 3.91
N ASP A 278 -7.11 -13.45 2.91
CA ASP A 278 -7.59 -13.47 1.52
C ASP A 278 -8.80 -14.41 1.31
N THR A 279 -9.09 -15.24 2.31
CA THR A 279 -10.29 -16.11 2.38
C THR A 279 -11.50 -15.42 2.99
N ILE A 280 -11.43 -14.15 3.36
CA ILE A 280 -12.57 -13.38 3.89
C ILE A 280 -13.76 -13.46 2.93
N ALA A 281 -14.97 -13.65 3.47
CA ALA A 281 -16.17 -13.61 2.66
C ALA A 281 -16.29 -12.27 1.93
N PHE A 282 -16.45 -12.28 0.60
CA PHE A 282 -16.38 -11.08 -0.23
C PHE A 282 -17.44 -10.04 0.16
N ASP A 283 -18.62 -10.45 0.60
CA ASP A 283 -19.64 -9.51 1.09
C ASP A 283 -19.21 -8.81 2.38
N VAL A 284 -18.64 -9.54 3.34
CA VAL A 284 -18.07 -8.95 4.59
C VAL A 284 -16.97 -7.96 4.22
N TYR A 285 -16.07 -8.36 3.32
CA TYR A 285 -15.00 -7.49 2.84
C TYR A 285 -15.53 -6.18 2.24
N ARG A 286 -16.61 -6.24 1.41
CA ARG A 286 -17.23 -5.04 0.83
C ARG A 286 -17.90 -4.16 1.88
N TYR A 287 -18.57 -4.77 2.88
CA TYR A 287 -19.24 -4.04 3.97
C TYR A 287 -18.23 -3.20 4.77
N LEU A 288 -17.07 -3.76 5.06
CA LEU A 288 -15.99 -3.04 5.74
C LEU A 288 -15.40 -1.87 4.93
N MET A 289 -15.69 -1.77 3.63
CA MET A 289 -15.20 -0.72 2.73
C MET A 289 -16.18 0.45 2.59
N THR A 290 -17.37 0.38 3.20
CA THR A 290 -18.40 1.42 3.15
C THR A 290 -18.53 2.15 4.49
N VAL A 291 -19.12 3.35 4.49
CA VAL A 291 -19.24 4.22 5.67
C VAL A 291 -20.67 4.33 6.19
N ASP A 292 -21.65 3.92 5.40
CA ASP A 292 -23.11 4.05 5.67
C ASP A 292 -23.87 2.95 4.92
N GLY A 293 -23.40 1.73 5.01
CA GLY A 293 -24.04 0.56 4.40
C GLY A 293 -25.16 0.02 5.26
N GLY A 294 -25.11 0.28 6.58
CA GLY A 294 -26.06 -0.21 7.56
C GLY A 294 -25.89 -1.70 7.89
N GLU A 295 -24.82 -2.33 7.41
CA GLU A 295 -24.52 -3.71 7.68
C GLU A 295 -23.77 -3.85 9.02
N ILE A 296 -24.15 -4.86 9.80
CA ILE A 296 -23.45 -5.21 11.05
C ILE A 296 -22.31 -6.17 10.69
N ALA A 297 -21.24 -5.64 10.13
CA ALA A 297 -20.02 -6.40 9.90
C ALA A 297 -18.92 -5.90 10.85
N GLY A 298 -18.50 -6.71 11.79
CA GLY A 298 -17.29 -6.45 12.57
C GLY A 298 -16.05 -6.90 11.80
N ILE A 299 -14.92 -6.22 12.00
CA ILE A 299 -13.64 -6.69 11.48
C ILE A 299 -13.26 -7.98 12.21
N PRO A 300 -12.99 -9.10 11.50
CA PRO A 300 -12.68 -10.38 12.10
C PRO A 300 -11.35 -10.40 12.88
#